data_50c4c79a660d1c7b9d08175a0471c238
#
_entry.id   50c4c79a660d1c7b9d08175a0471c238
#
_cell.length_a   1.000
_cell.length_b   1.000
_cell.length_c   1.000
_cell.angle_alpha   90.00
_cell.angle_beta   90.00
_cell.angle_gamma   90.00
#
_symmetry.space_group_name_H-M   'P 1'
#
loop_
_entity.id
_entity.type
_entity.pdbx_description
1 polymer ?
#
loop_
_entity_poly.entity_id
_entity_poly.type
_entity_poly.pdbx_seq_one_letter_code
_entity_poly.pdbx_strand_id
1 'polypeptide(L)'
;MRTLLTASAIIAAIGLSACATDNTPREPDLFVVVREPDPPAPPRQPNPEPPPAAAPAPNSQAFARVIDVGQGVSMLMGQGGNLGLLTGDDGLFLIDDQYVTNAMANLAKIEELAGGKPRYLVNTHWHFDHAGGNAAFATAGATVFAHENVRKRLSGELVTTGRTAQAEPAPKIAWPVVTFTAGVDFHLNGQTIRAIPAPAPAHTDGDVLIYFVEADVLHTGDTYMKDRYPFVDTGSGGTQAGFIAAIAKAVEIAGPNTKVIPGHGELATEADLQAALDMHRGARAAVDALVTQGKTLEEAVAAKPLAQWNARFLGPGAFITDDAYVTVIYNELKK
;
A
#
# COMPACT_ATOMS: atom_id res chain seq x y z
N MET A 1 34.24 -47.26 14.27
CA MET A 1 35.50 -47.11 13.48
C MET A 1 35.39 -45.74 12.85
N ARG A 2 35.82 -44.67 13.43
CA ARG A 2 37.18 -44.05 13.45
C ARG A 2 37.72 -43.87 12.05
N THR A 3 37.76 -42.65 11.56
CA THR A 3 39.05 -42.04 11.24
C THR A 3 38.88 -40.49 11.12
N LEU A 4 39.63 -39.77 11.97
CA LEU A 4 39.99 -38.35 11.88
C LEU A 4 41.13 -38.17 10.86
N LEU A 5 41.22 -36.98 10.27
CA LEU A 5 42.46 -36.40 9.73
C LEU A 5 42.26 -34.87 9.68
N THR A 6 42.73 -34.15 10.60
CA THR A 6 43.96 -33.38 10.89
C THR A 6 44.25 -32.23 9.94
N ALA A 7 44.23 -31.03 10.56
CA ALA A 7 44.71 -29.75 10.07
C ALA A 7 46.24 -29.76 9.89
N SER A 8 46.75 -28.98 8.96
CA SER A 8 48.14 -28.51 8.96
C SER A 8 48.21 -27.06 8.59
N ALA A 9 48.63 -26.25 9.56
CA ALA A 9 49.08 -24.88 9.42
C ALA A 9 50.54 -24.86 8.96
N ILE A 10 50.88 -23.99 8.02
CA ILE A 10 52.27 -23.63 7.71
C ILE A 10 52.41 -22.11 7.81
N ILE A 11 53.23 -21.70 8.76
CA ILE A 11 53.79 -20.34 8.96
C ILE A 11 55.17 -20.31 8.31
N ALA A 12 55.45 -19.28 7.49
CA ALA A 12 56.79 -18.78 7.21
C ALA A 12 56.62 -17.40 6.53
N ALA A 13 57.09 -16.39 7.03
CA ALA A 13 58.36 -15.78 7.41
C ALA A 13 58.60 -14.53 6.54
N ILE A 14 58.92 -13.50 7.27
CA ILE A 14 59.15 -12.09 6.91
C ILE A 14 60.39 -11.96 6.01
N GLY A 15 60.25 -11.09 4.99
CA GLY A 15 61.37 -10.54 4.25
C GLY A 15 61.13 -9.08 3.93
N LEU A 16 61.75 -8.15 4.68
CA LEU A 16 61.85 -6.73 4.31
C LEU A 16 62.87 -6.58 3.19
N SER A 17 62.51 -5.87 2.10
CA SER A 17 63.49 -5.13 1.31
C SER A 17 62.84 -3.88 0.73
N ALA A 18 63.61 -2.80 0.69
CA ALA A 18 63.22 -1.43 0.55
C ALA A 18 63.19 -0.94 -0.90
N CYS A 19 62.39 0.10 -1.13
CA CYS A 19 62.45 1.18 -2.12
C CYS A 19 62.48 0.85 -3.60
N ALA A 20 61.36 1.16 -4.30
CA ALA A 20 61.34 2.02 -5.46
C ALA A 20 59.93 2.55 -5.66
N THR A 21 59.76 3.85 -5.74
CA THR A 21 58.52 4.56 -6.05
C THR A 21 58.25 4.44 -7.56
N ASP A 22 57.25 3.63 -7.91
CA ASP A 22 56.66 3.67 -9.27
C ASP A 22 55.20 4.13 -9.16
N ASN A 23 54.94 5.30 -9.71
CA ASN A 23 53.68 6.02 -9.59
C ASN A 23 52.86 5.84 -10.88
N THR A 24 52.52 4.58 -11.21
CA THR A 24 51.57 4.26 -12.28
C THR A 24 50.22 3.88 -11.69
N PRO A 25 49.09 4.45 -12.19
CA PRO A 25 47.76 4.04 -11.75
C PRO A 25 47.51 2.60 -12.19
N ARG A 26 47.35 1.70 -11.25
CA ARG A 26 46.86 0.34 -11.52
C ARG A 26 45.36 0.41 -11.77
N GLU A 27 44.94 -0.07 -12.94
CA GLU A 27 43.54 -0.41 -13.18
C GLU A 27 43.05 -1.44 -12.12
N PRO A 28 41.77 -1.33 -11.66
CA PRO A 28 41.25 -2.33 -10.72
C PRO A 28 41.12 -3.68 -11.43
N ASP A 29 41.73 -4.69 -10.87
CA ASP A 29 41.56 -6.09 -11.27
C ASP A 29 40.07 -6.47 -11.13
N LEU A 30 39.36 -6.53 -12.24
CA LEU A 30 38.02 -7.09 -12.33
C LEU A 30 38.14 -8.61 -12.17
N PHE A 31 37.97 -9.13 -10.97
CA PHE A 31 37.73 -10.54 -10.76
C PHE A 31 36.37 -10.92 -11.33
N VAL A 32 36.36 -11.44 -12.54
CA VAL A 32 35.17 -12.12 -13.09
C VAL A 32 35.07 -13.46 -12.38
N VAL A 33 34.18 -13.55 -11.39
CA VAL A 33 33.81 -14.83 -10.80
C VAL A 33 32.93 -15.56 -11.83
N VAL A 34 33.49 -16.43 -12.63
CA VAL A 34 32.74 -17.35 -13.48
C VAL A 34 32.08 -18.37 -12.52
N ARG A 35 30.79 -18.20 -12.25
CA ARG A 35 30.01 -19.26 -11.59
C ARG A 35 29.74 -20.33 -12.63
N GLU A 36 29.99 -21.58 -12.26
CA GLU A 36 29.48 -22.71 -13.03
C GLU A 36 27.95 -22.58 -13.16
N PRO A 37 27.37 -22.89 -14.32
CA PRO A 37 25.93 -22.85 -14.50
C PRO A 37 25.27 -23.83 -13.50
N ASP A 38 24.29 -23.32 -12.78
CA ASP A 38 23.47 -24.15 -11.89
C ASP A 38 22.90 -25.35 -12.67
N PRO A 39 22.81 -26.52 -12.05
CA PRO A 39 22.20 -27.68 -12.69
C PRO A 39 20.77 -27.33 -13.14
N PRO A 40 20.29 -27.85 -14.27
CA PRO A 40 18.95 -27.56 -14.77
C PRO A 40 17.91 -27.85 -13.69
N ALA A 41 17.05 -26.88 -13.43
CA ALA A 41 15.96 -27.03 -12.46
C ALA A 41 15.11 -28.27 -12.81
N PRO A 42 14.70 -29.06 -11.82
CA PRO A 42 13.82 -30.20 -12.08
C PRO A 42 12.55 -29.72 -12.81
N PRO A 43 11.95 -30.52 -13.69
CA PRO A 43 10.76 -30.16 -14.42
C PRO A 43 9.68 -29.75 -13.44
N ARG A 44 9.12 -28.55 -13.64
CA ARG A 44 8.00 -28.05 -12.83
C ARG A 44 6.86 -29.04 -12.90
N GLN A 45 6.47 -29.57 -11.76
CA GLN A 45 5.21 -30.31 -11.68
C GLN A 45 4.09 -29.34 -12.08
N PRO A 46 3.10 -29.76 -12.87
CA PRO A 46 1.94 -28.91 -13.15
C PRO A 46 1.33 -28.48 -11.83
N ASN A 47 1.10 -27.17 -11.66
CA ASN A 47 0.38 -26.67 -10.50
C ASN A 47 -0.96 -27.42 -10.42
N PRO A 48 -1.39 -27.86 -9.22
CA PRO A 48 -2.73 -28.39 -9.06
C PRO A 48 -3.72 -27.34 -9.61
N GLU A 49 -4.71 -27.80 -10.37
CA GLU A 49 -5.79 -26.93 -10.83
C GLU A 49 -6.35 -26.12 -9.65
N PRO A 50 -6.49 -24.79 -9.78
CA PRO A 50 -7.09 -24.01 -8.73
C PRO A 50 -8.51 -24.56 -8.44
N PRO A 51 -8.93 -24.60 -7.17
CA PRO A 51 -10.29 -25.01 -6.85
C PRO A 51 -11.27 -24.10 -7.64
N PRO A 52 -12.41 -24.64 -8.10
CA PRO A 52 -13.39 -23.86 -8.82
C PRO A 52 -13.76 -22.63 -7.99
N ALA A 53 -13.82 -21.46 -8.65
CA ALA A 53 -14.17 -20.21 -7.99
C ALA A 53 -15.49 -20.40 -7.21
N ALA A 54 -15.46 -20.08 -5.92
CA ALA A 54 -16.64 -20.18 -5.09
C ALA A 54 -17.75 -19.31 -5.71
N ALA A 55 -18.97 -19.89 -5.83
CA ALA A 55 -20.12 -19.12 -6.26
C ALA A 55 -20.30 -17.88 -5.34
N PRO A 56 -20.68 -16.71 -5.88
CA PRO A 56 -20.87 -15.50 -5.06
C PRO A 56 -21.83 -15.81 -3.90
N ALA A 57 -21.50 -15.30 -2.71
CA ALA A 57 -22.37 -15.43 -1.56
C ALA A 57 -23.75 -14.83 -1.88
N PRO A 58 -24.86 -15.39 -1.37
CA PRO A 58 -26.22 -15.00 -1.76
C PRO A 58 -26.58 -13.53 -1.52
N ASN A 59 -25.74 -12.75 -0.84
CA ASN A 59 -25.91 -11.31 -0.60
C ASN A 59 -24.74 -10.46 -1.14
N SER A 60 -23.89 -10.98 -2.01
CA SER A 60 -22.79 -10.19 -2.61
C SER A 60 -23.38 -9.19 -3.61
N GLN A 61 -23.08 -7.90 -3.40
CA GLN A 61 -23.45 -6.83 -4.32
C GLN A 61 -22.18 -6.26 -4.94
N ALA A 62 -22.21 -6.06 -6.27
CA ALA A 62 -21.19 -5.31 -6.98
C ALA A 62 -21.20 -3.83 -6.51
N PHE A 63 -20.14 -3.11 -6.87
CA PHE A 63 -20.12 -1.65 -6.67
C PHE A 63 -21.38 -1.01 -7.31
N ALA A 64 -21.93 0.00 -6.59
CA ALA A 64 -23.22 0.60 -6.93
C ALA A 64 -23.10 1.78 -7.88
N ARG A 65 -21.96 2.52 -7.86
CA ARG A 65 -21.76 3.75 -8.60
C ARG A 65 -20.47 3.69 -9.42
N VAL A 66 -20.57 4.25 -10.62
CA VAL A 66 -19.43 4.47 -11.52
C VAL A 66 -19.36 5.97 -11.79
N ILE A 67 -18.22 6.57 -11.55
CA ILE A 67 -17.96 7.99 -11.81
C ILE A 67 -16.83 8.06 -12.83
N ASP A 68 -17.15 8.53 -14.04
CA ASP A 68 -16.12 8.82 -15.04
C ASP A 68 -15.30 10.04 -14.58
N VAL A 69 -13.99 9.83 -14.43
CA VAL A 69 -13.08 10.91 -14.07
C VAL A 69 -12.24 11.38 -15.27
N GLY A 70 -12.47 10.82 -16.45
CA GLY A 70 -11.88 11.25 -17.72
C GLY A 70 -10.74 10.36 -18.21
N GLN A 71 -10.47 10.44 -19.49
CA GLN A 71 -9.38 9.73 -20.18
C GLN A 71 -9.33 8.22 -19.91
N GLY A 72 -10.51 7.58 -19.88
CA GLY A 72 -10.64 6.14 -19.64
C GLY A 72 -10.54 5.73 -18.17
N VAL A 73 -10.32 6.66 -17.25
CA VAL A 73 -10.27 6.41 -15.81
C VAL A 73 -11.66 6.58 -15.19
N SER A 74 -12.07 5.63 -14.36
CA SER A 74 -13.31 5.67 -13.58
C SER A 74 -13.06 5.34 -12.13
N MET A 75 -13.80 6.00 -11.23
CA MET A 75 -13.91 5.65 -9.81
C MET A 75 -15.15 4.77 -9.63
N LEU A 76 -14.97 3.61 -8.98
CA LEU A 76 -16.06 2.66 -8.72
C LEU A 76 -16.30 2.63 -7.20
N MET A 77 -17.54 2.90 -6.80
CA MET A 77 -17.94 2.98 -5.38
C MET A 77 -18.89 1.86 -5.01
N GLY A 78 -18.57 1.15 -3.92
CA GLY A 78 -19.36 0.03 -3.43
C GLY A 78 -19.20 -0.20 -1.94
N GLN A 79 -19.28 -1.45 -1.53
CA GLN A 79 -18.93 -1.86 -0.16
C GLN A 79 -17.42 -2.05 -0.07
N GLY A 80 -16.78 -1.37 0.86
CA GLY A 80 -15.33 -1.32 0.99
C GLY A 80 -14.74 -0.04 0.42
N GLY A 81 -13.44 -0.08 0.09
CA GLY A 81 -12.73 1.05 -0.48
C GLY A 81 -13.17 1.38 -1.90
N ASN A 82 -12.92 2.61 -2.34
CA ASN A 82 -13.13 2.99 -3.72
C ASN A 82 -12.11 2.30 -4.63
N LEU A 83 -12.57 1.85 -5.80
CA LEU A 83 -11.70 1.29 -6.82
C LEU A 83 -11.37 2.34 -7.88
N GLY A 84 -10.19 2.23 -8.48
CA GLY A 84 -9.83 2.96 -9.69
C GLY A 84 -9.76 1.98 -10.89
N LEU A 85 -10.44 2.29 -11.99
CA LEU A 85 -10.41 1.46 -13.20
C LEU A 85 -9.96 2.30 -14.39
N LEU A 86 -8.88 1.88 -15.06
CA LEU A 86 -8.50 2.39 -16.38
C LEU A 86 -8.86 1.37 -17.44
N THR A 87 -9.56 1.82 -18.47
CA THR A 87 -9.97 1.03 -19.63
C THR A 87 -9.21 1.45 -20.89
N GLY A 88 -8.96 0.52 -21.81
CA GLY A 88 -8.33 0.76 -23.10
C GLY A 88 -7.81 -0.53 -23.74
N ASP A 89 -7.21 -0.41 -24.94
CA ASP A 89 -6.83 -1.53 -25.81
C ASP A 89 -5.68 -2.38 -25.25
N ASP A 90 -4.82 -1.81 -24.39
CA ASP A 90 -3.70 -2.54 -23.78
C ASP A 90 -4.16 -3.45 -22.63
N GLY A 91 -5.45 -3.41 -22.27
CA GLY A 91 -6.07 -4.16 -21.21
C GLY A 91 -6.49 -3.28 -20.03
N LEU A 92 -7.25 -3.87 -19.12
CA LEU A 92 -7.78 -3.17 -17.95
C LEU A 92 -6.76 -3.12 -16.83
N PHE A 93 -6.62 -1.93 -16.21
CA PHE A 93 -5.82 -1.70 -15.00
C PHE A 93 -6.76 -1.34 -13.86
N LEU A 94 -6.71 -2.11 -12.78
CA LEU A 94 -7.57 -1.94 -11.62
C LEU A 94 -6.73 -1.54 -10.40
N ILE A 95 -7.24 -0.61 -9.60
CA ILE A 95 -6.72 -0.24 -8.29
C ILE A 95 -7.69 -0.75 -7.25
N ASP A 96 -7.23 -1.62 -6.35
CA ASP A 96 -7.97 -2.31 -5.31
C ASP A 96 -9.12 -3.19 -5.84
N ASP A 97 -9.71 -4.02 -4.97
CA ASP A 97 -10.71 -5.01 -5.37
C ASP A 97 -11.82 -5.26 -4.34
N GLN A 98 -11.83 -4.48 -3.24
CA GLN A 98 -12.80 -4.52 -2.15
C GLN A 98 -12.79 -5.84 -1.36
N TYR A 99 -13.91 -6.16 -0.68
CA TYR A 99 -14.06 -7.37 0.12
C TYR A 99 -14.15 -8.63 -0.73
N VAL A 100 -13.67 -9.74 -0.18
CA VAL A 100 -13.81 -11.08 -0.79
C VAL A 100 -15.25 -11.43 -1.12
N THR A 101 -16.21 -10.97 -0.33
CA THR A 101 -17.65 -11.22 -0.55
C THR A 101 -18.20 -10.55 -1.81
N ASN A 102 -17.58 -9.44 -2.26
CA ASN A 102 -18.03 -8.66 -3.41
C ASN A 102 -17.22 -8.96 -4.67
N ALA A 103 -16.08 -9.63 -4.53
CA ALA A 103 -15.07 -9.77 -5.58
C ALA A 103 -15.63 -10.35 -6.89
N MET A 104 -16.40 -11.44 -6.82
CA MET A 104 -16.98 -12.07 -8.02
C MET A 104 -18.04 -11.19 -8.68
N ALA A 105 -18.84 -10.49 -7.89
CA ALA A 105 -19.85 -9.56 -8.41
C ALA A 105 -19.19 -8.32 -9.05
N ASN A 106 -18.12 -7.80 -8.41
CA ASN A 106 -17.32 -6.70 -8.96
C ASN A 106 -16.65 -7.11 -10.28
N LEU A 107 -16.03 -8.28 -10.33
CA LEU A 107 -15.38 -8.81 -11.52
C LEU A 107 -16.37 -8.92 -12.70
N ALA A 108 -17.54 -9.54 -12.45
CA ALA A 108 -18.58 -9.68 -13.47
C ALA A 108 -19.08 -8.33 -13.98
N LYS A 109 -19.27 -7.36 -13.08
CA LYS A 109 -19.70 -6.01 -13.44
C LYS A 109 -18.63 -5.22 -14.20
N ILE A 110 -17.35 -5.37 -13.86
CA ILE A 110 -16.24 -4.78 -14.63
C ILE A 110 -16.22 -5.39 -16.04
N GLU A 111 -16.37 -6.70 -16.16
CA GLU A 111 -16.42 -7.38 -17.45
C GLU A 111 -17.60 -6.88 -18.33
N GLU A 112 -18.77 -6.68 -17.72
CA GLU A 112 -19.94 -6.09 -18.38
C GLU A 112 -19.68 -4.65 -18.88
N LEU A 113 -19.07 -3.81 -18.02
CA LEU A 113 -18.83 -2.39 -18.31
C LEU A 113 -17.70 -2.14 -19.30
N ALA A 114 -16.63 -2.94 -19.22
CA ALA A 114 -15.39 -2.69 -19.94
C ALA A 114 -15.07 -3.73 -21.02
N GLY A 115 -15.93 -4.74 -21.20
CA GLY A 115 -15.76 -5.78 -22.22
C GLY A 115 -14.62 -6.75 -21.96
N GLY A 116 -14.05 -6.77 -20.73
CA GLY A 116 -12.92 -7.63 -20.38
C GLY A 116 -12.65 -7.70 -18.89
N LYS A 117 -11.65 -8.51 -18.52
CA LYS A 117 -11.22 -8.68 -17.13
C LYS A 117 -9.95 -7.87 -16.87
N PRO A 118 -9.73 -7.37 -15.65
CA PRO A 118 -8.48 -6.72 -15.28
C PRO A 118 -7.27 -7.61 -15.55
N ARG A 119 -6.30 -7.08 -16.28
CA ARG A 119 -5.01 -7.71 -16.52
C ARG A 119 -4.01 -7.33 -15.45
N TYR A 120 -4.13 -6.13 -14.92
CA TYR A 120 -3.27 -5.59 -13.88
C TYR A 120 -4.15 -5.15 -12.71
N LEU A 121 -3.74 -5.53 -11.49
CA LEU A 121 -4.37 -5.15 -10.24
C LEU A 121 -3.29 -4.63 -9.31
N VAL A 122 -3.42 -3.38 -8.85
CA VAL A 122 -2.51 -2.79 -7.86
C VAL A 122 -3.27 -2.57 -6.57
N ASN A 123 -2.80 -3.15 -5.45
CA ASN A 123 -3.36 -2.84 -4.16
C ASN A 123 -2.67 -1.60 -3.56
N THR A 124 -3.49 -0.65 -3.09
CA THR A 124 -3.00 0.54 -2.38
C THR A 124 -2.42 0.17 -1.02
N HIS A 125 -3.01 -0.81 -0.34
CA HIS A 125 -2.56 -1.38 0.92
C HIS A 125 -3.20 -2.78 1.15
N TRP A 126 -2.99 -3.39 2.32
CA TRP A 126 -3.31 -4.81 2.56
C TRP A 126 -4.70 -5.07 3.18
N HIS A 127 -5.46 -4.06 3.63
CA HIS A 127 -6.76 -4.27 4.28
C HIS A 127 -7.76 -4.97 3.36
N PHE A 128 -8.67 -5.75 3.97
CA PHE A 128 -9.55 -6.67 3.24
C PHE A 128 -10.65 -5.97 2.45
N ASP A 129 -10.93 -4.73 2.74
CA ASP A 129 -11.86 -3.91 1.95
C ASP A 129 -11.17 -3.22 0.75
N HIS A 130 -9.89 -3.53 0.52
CA HIS A 130 -9.07 -3.11 -0.61
C HIS A 130 -8.42 -4.27 -1.35
N ALA A 131 -7.95 -5.30 -0.63
CA ALA A 131 -7.22 -6.46 -1.17
C ALA A 131 -7.93 -7.80 -0.95
N GLY A 132 -9.17 -7.77 -0.44
CA GLY A 132 -9.93 -8.99 -0.14
C GLY A 132 -10.34 -9.80 -1.37
N GLY A 133 -10.48 -9.15 -2.51
CA GLY A 133 -10.83 -9.76 -3.79
C GLY A 133 -9.66 -10.37 -4.55
N ASN A 134 -8.41 -10.16 -4.14
CA ASN A 134 -7.21 -10.57 -4.86
C ASN A 134 -7.27 -12.00 -5.40
N ALA A 135 -7.77 -12.96 -4.60
CA ALA A 135 -7.84 -14.35 -5.03
C ALA A 135 -8.76 -14.55 -6.25
N ALA A 136 -9.90 -13.86 -6.29
CA ALA A 136 -10.86 -13.94 -7.39
C ALA A 136 -10.27 -13.31 -8.66
N PHE A 137 -9.70 -12.12 -8.55
CA PHE A 137 -9.10 -11.41 -9.68
C PHE A 137 -7.86 -12.13 -10.22
N ALA A 138 -6.98 -12.65 -9.35
CA ALA A 138 -5.83 -13.45 -9.75
C ALA A 138 -6.25 -14.77 -10.45
N THR A 139 -7.31 -15.43 -9.97
CA THR A 139 -7.90 -16.62 -10.63
C THR A 139 -8.45 -16.25 -12.00
N ALA A 140 -9.00 -15.05 -12.16
CA ALA A 140 -9.49 -14.54 -13.44
C ALA A 140 -8.39 -14.10 -14.41
N GLY A 141 -7.11 -14.12 -13.99
CA GLY A 141 -5.94 -13.84 -14.82
C GLY A 141 -5.23 -12.52 -14.52
N ALA A 142 -5.67 -11.76 -13.51
CA ALA A 142 -5.00 -10.52 -13.12
C ALA A 142 -3.61 -10.80 -12.50
N THR A 143 -2.63 -10.00 -12.87
CA THR A 143 -1.35 -9.93 -12.17
C THR A 143 -1.47 -8.92 -11.04
N VAL A 144 -1.25 -9.37 -9.80
CA VAL A 144 -1.36 -8.53 -8.60
C VAL A 144 -0.02 -7.90 -8.27
N PHE A 145 -0.02 -6.57 -8.14
CA PHE A 145 1.12 -5.72 -7.75
C PHE A 145 0.83 -5.05 -6.43
N ALA A 146 1.81 -4.88 -5.58
CA ALA A 146 1.68 -4.09 -4.36
C ALA A 146 3.04 -3.73 -3.75
N HIS A 147 3.03 -2.89 -2.72
CA HIS A 147 4.19 -2.72 -1.85
C HIS A 147 4.58 -4.07 -1.21
N GLU A 148 5.88 -4.29 -0.98
CA GLU A 148 6.40 -5.54 -0.42
C GLU A 148 5.71 -5.91 0.91
N ASN A 149 5.43 -4.94 1.78
CA ASN A 149 4.78 -5.17 3.06
C ASN A 149 3.33 -5.67 2.91
N VAL A 150 2.61 -5.27 1.86
CA VAL A 150 1.27 -5.83 1.56
C VAL A 150 1.36 -7.34 1.37
N ARG A 151 2.33 -7.82 0.57
CA ARG A 151 2.55 -9.25 0.40
C ARG A 151 2.92 -9.94 1.72
N LYS A 152 3.82 -9.35 2.50
CA LYS A 152 4.26 -9.91 3.79
C LYS A 152 3.11 -10.02 4.79
N ARG A 153 2.18 -9.06 4.79
CA ARG A 153 0.99 -9.11 5.66
C ARG A 153 -0.02 -10.13 5.17
N LEU A 154 -0.34 -10.16 3.88
CA LEU A 154 -1.25 -11.16 3.32
C LEU A 154 -0.72 -12.59 3.46
N SER A 155 0.59 -12.78 3.43
CA SER A 155 1.22 -14.11 3.63
C SER A 155 1.37 -14.52 5.11
N GLY A 156 1.11 -13.61 6.06
CA GLY A 156 1.34 -13.85 7.48
C GLY A 156 2.81 -13.75 7.92
N GLU A 157 3.72 -13.33 7.04
CA GLU A 157 5.13 -13.10 7.39
C GLU A 157 5.27 -11.90 8.33
N LEU A 158 4.49 -10.84 8.13
CA LEU A 158 4.35 -9.73 9.08
C LEU A 158 3.06 -9.90 9.89
N VAL A 159 3.22 -10.04 11.19
CA VAL A 159 2.09 -10.14 12.11
C VAL A 159 1.39 -8.79 12.26
N THR A 160 0.07 -8.81 12.15
CA THR A 160 -0.79 -7.67 12.43
C THR A 160 -1.42 -7.83 13.80
N THR A 161 -1.49 -6.76 14.56
CA THR A 161 -2.12 -6.73 15.88
C THR A 161 -3.30 -5.76 15.90
N GLY A 162 -4.11 -5.81 16.95
CA GLY A 162 -5.22 -4.87 17.12
C GLY A 162 -6.45 -5.20 16.24
N ARG A 163 -7.08 -4.15 15.73
CA ARG A 163 -8.40 -4.21 15.09
C ARG A 163 -8.42 -4.98 13.77
N THR A 164 -7.32 -4.98 13.06
CA THR A 164 -7.17 -5.60 11.73
C THR A 164 -6.46 -6.94 11.78
N ALA A 165 -6.14 -7.45 12.99
CA ALA A 165 -5.51 -8.75 13.15
C ALA A 165 -6.29 -9.85 12.42
N GLN A 166 -5.56 -10.64 11.62
CA GLN A 166 -6.12 -11.81 10.93
C GLN A 166 -5.74 -13.09 11.68
N ALA A 167 -6.68 -14.01 11.79
CA ALA A 167 -6.42 -15.32 12.38
C ALA A 167 -5.54 -16.20 11.48
N GLU A 168 -5.72 -16.09 10.17
CA GLU A 168 -5.04 -16.91 9.16
C GLU A 168 -4.53 -16.03 8.00
N PRO A 169 -3.42 -16.41 7.36
CA PRO A 169 -2.96 -15.76 6.14
C PRO A 169 -3.99 -15.87 5.01
N ALA A 170 -3.97 -14.90 4.10
CA ALA A 170 -4.72 -15.01 2.85
C ALA A 170 -4.25 -16.22 2.02
N PRO A 171 -5.11 -16.83 1.18
CA PRO A 171 -4.69 -17.93 0.30
C PRO A 171 -3.57 -17.45 -0.63
N LYS A 172 -2.60 -18.34 -0.92
CA LYS A 172 -1.39 -17.99 -1.66
C LYS A 172 -1.65 -17.31 -3.02
N ILE A 173 -2.75 -17.65 -3.69
CA ILE A 173 -3.14 -17.03 -4.96
C ILE A 173 -3.49 -15.54 -4.81
N ALA A 174 -3.88 -15.10 -3.60
CA ALA A 174 -4.18 -13.69 -3.30
C ALA A 174 -2.91 -12.84 -3.08
N TRP A 175 -1.74 -13.47 -2.94
CA TRP A 175 -0.54 -12.72 -2.63
C TRP A 175 -0.02 -11.99 -3.86
N PRO A 176 0.32 -10.69 -3.77
CA PRO A 176 0.94 -9.96 -4.87
C PRO A 176 2.15 -10.72 -5.43
N VAL A 177 2.18 -10.94 -6.75
CA VAL A 177 3.28 -11.66 -7.42
C VAL A 177 4.39 -10.73 -7.86
N VAL A 178 4.10 -9.45 -8.01
CA VAL A 178 5.09 -8.40 -8.25
C VAL A 178 5.04 -7.42 -7.08
N THR A 179 6.18 -7.24 -6.43
CA THR A 179 6.29 -6.33 -5.28
C THR A 179 7.37 -5.27 -5.51
N PHE A 180 7.18 -4.10 -4.91
CA PHE A 180 8.12 -2.99 -4.97
C PHE A 180 8.22 -2.30 -3.61
N THR A 181 9.33 -1.62 -3.36
CA THR A 181 9.59 -0.78 -2.18
C THR A 181 9.89 0.68 -2.57
N ALA A 182 10.28 0.89 -3.82
CA ALA A 182 10.39 2.20 -4.47
C ALA A 182 9.22 2.36 -5.45
N GLY A 183 9.07 3.54 -6.06
CA GLY A 183 8.03 3.75 -7.06
C GLY A 183 8.20 2.86 -8.29
N VAL A 184 7.09 2.55 -8.95
CA VAL A 184 7.05 1.84 -10.23
C VAL A 184 6.08 2.55 -11.17
N ASP A 185 6.47 2.69 -12.44
CA ASP A 185 5.63 3.26 -13.49
C ASP A 185 5.10 2.15 -14.41
N PHE A 186 3.82 2.25 -14.75
CA PHE A 186 3.17 1.41 -15.77
C PHE A 186 2.83 2.30 -16.97
N HIS A 187 3.00 1.77 -18.18
CA HIS A 187 2.71 2.50 -19.43
C HIS A 187 1.71 1.69 -20.24
N LEU A 188 0.45 2.09 -20.22
CA LEU A 188 -0.62 1.43 -20.97
C LEU A 188 -1.81 2.38 -21.19
N ASN A 189 -2.57 2.13 -22.26
CA ASN A 189 -3.75 2.90 -22.62
C ASN A 189 -3.47 4.42 -22.74
N GLY A 190 -2.27 4.81 -23.17
CA GLY A 190 -1.87 6.22 -23.29
C GLY A 190 -1.61 6.91 -21.95
N GLN A 191 -1.56 6.18 -20.84
CA GLN A 191 -1.29 6.70 -19.51
C GLN A 191 0.08 6.27 -19.01
N THR A 192 0.76 7.17 -18.32
CA THR A 192 1.83 6.86 -17.37
C THR A 192 1.20 6.78 -15.98
N ILE A 193 1.16 5.59 -15.41
CA ILE A 193 0.54 5.33 -14.10
C ILE A 193 1.67 5.13 -13.09
N ARG A 194 1.82 6.06 -12.16
CA ARG A 194 2.86 6.03 -11.13
C ARG A 194 2.33 5.46 -9.84
N ALA A 195 2.84 4.30 -9.41
CA ALA A 195 2.62 3.78 -8.07
C ALA A 195 3.72 4.33 -7.15
N ILE A 196 3.34 5.17 -6.19
CA ILE A 196 4.23 5.95 -5.35
C ILE A 196 4.04 5.51 -3.90
N PRO A 197 4.98 4.77 -3.28
CA PRO A 197 4.89 4.44 -1.86
C PRO A 197 4.78 5.69 -0.98
N ALA A 198 3.99 5.62 0.07
CA ALA A 198 3.92 6.68 1.06
C ALA A 198 5.32 6.96 1.63
N PRO A 199 5.69 8.23 1.90
CA PRO A 199 7.04 8.59 2.36
C PRO A 199 7.43 7.96 3.70
N ALA A 200 6.44 7.57 4.50
CA ALA A 200 6.58 6.89 5.77
C ALA A 200 5.31 6.06 6.03
N PRO A 201 5.35 5.05 6.92
CA PRO A 201 4.16 4.31 7.33
C PRO A 201 3.04 5.25 7.79
N ALA A 202 1.89 5.24 7.10
CA ALA A 202 0.79 6.17 7.29
C ALA A 202 -0.47 5.47 7.84
N HIS A 203 -1.37 5.02 6.96
CA HIS A 203 -2.50 4.18 7.31
C HIS A 203 -2.04 2.78 7.72
N THR A 204 -1.12 2.21 6.90
CA THR A 204 -0.36 1.00 7.17
C THR A 204 1.12 1.25 6.88
N ASP A 205 1.94 0.19 6.91
CA ASP A 205 3.35 0.25 6.51
C ASP A 205 3.59 -0.09 5.03
N GLY A 206 2.55 -0.23 4.25
CA GLY A 206 2.62 -0.62 2.83
C GLY A 206 1.76 0.23 1.91
N ASP A 207 1.44 1.47 2.31
CA ASP A 207 0.54 2.35 1.55
C ASP A 207 1.18 2.87 0.27
N VAL A 208 0.38 2.92 -0.80
CA VAL A 208 0.78 3.38 -2.13
C VAL A 208 -0.27 4.34 -2.69
N LEU A 209 0.19 5.50 -3.18
CA LEU A 209 -0.61 6.41 -3.99
C LEU A 209 -0.45 6.03 -5.47
N ILE A 210 -1.52 6.12 -6.27
CA ILE A 210 -1.48 5.82 -7.69
C ILE A 210 -1.88 7.07 -8.48
N TYR A 211 -0.98 7.58 -9.33
CA TYR A 211 -1.20 8.78 -10.11
C TYR A 211 -1.20 8.49 -11.61
N PHE A 212 -2.34 8.76 -12.27
CA PHE A 212 -2.51 8.75 -13.72
C PHE A 212 -2.08 10.11 -14.25
N VAL A 213 -0.91 10.19 -14.86
CA VAL A 213 -0.26 11.46 -15.19
C VAL A 213 -1.05 12.25 -16.23
N GLU A 214 -1.43 11.61 -17.35
CA GLU A 214 -2.10 12.28 -18.46
C GLU A 214 -3.58 12.58 -18.13
N ALA A 215 -4.22 11.71 -17.35
CA ALA A 215 -5.60 11.93 -16.89
C ALA A 215 -5.71 12.94 -15.76
N ASP A 216 -4.59 13.25 -15.08
CA ASP A 216 -4.52 14.08 -13.88
C ASP A 216 -5.47 13.57 -12.78
N VAL A 217 -5.36 12.24 -12.47
CA VAL A 217 -6.17 11.56 -11.46
C VAL A 217 -5.26 10.92 -10.43
N LEU A 218 -5.49 11.22 -9.15
CA LEU A 218 -4.74 10.66 -8.03
C LEU A 218 -5.64 9.76 -7.17
N HIS A 219 -5.31 8.48 -7.07
CA HIS A 219 -5.92 7.56 -6.10
C HIS A 219 -5.02 7.46 -4.87
N THR A 220 -5.56 7.76 -3.70
CA THR A 220 -4.78 7.86 -2.46
C THR A 220 -4.80 6.60 -1.61
N GLY A 221 -5.66 5.62 -1.93
CA GLY A 221 -5.98 4.61 -0.94
C GLY A 221 -6.40 5.26 0.37
N ASP A 222 -6.24 4.56 1.47
CA ASP A 222 -6.65 5.03 2.80
C ASP A 222 -5.69 6.01 3.47
N THR A 223 -4.65 6.47 2.74
CA THR A 223 -3.87 7.63 3.21
C THR A 223 -4.69 8.92 3.19
N TYR A 224 -5.85 8.92 2.52
CA TYR A 224 -6.85 9.97 2.60
C TYR A 224 -8.28 9.40 2.48
N MET A 225 -9.14 9.75 3.42
CA MET A 225 -10.57 9.47 3.42
C MET A 225 -11.30 10.81 3.46
N LYS A 226 -12.20 11.04 2.49
CA LYS A 226 -12.86 12.34 2.37
C LYS A 226 -13.75 12.67 3.57
N ASP A 227 -13.48 13.84 4.17
CA ASP A 227 -14.27 14.44 5.27
C ASP A 227 -14.47 13.49 6.47
N ARG A 228 -13.39 12.77 6.85
CA ARG A 228 -13.37 11.85 8.00
C ARG A 228 -12.07 11.94 8.78
N TYR A 229 -12.15 11.65 10.09
CA TYR A 229 -10.95 11.33 10.85
C TYR A 229 -10.39 9.98 10.38
N PRO A 230 -9.06 9.85 10.26
CA PRO A 230 -8.44 8.67 9.68
C PRO A 230 -8.43 7.49 10.66
N PHE A 231 -8.50 6.31 10.12
CA PHE A 231 -8.05 5.12 10.83
C PHE A 231 -6.55 4.96 10.65
N VAL A 232 -5.77 5.15 11.71
CA VAL A 232 -4.33 4.87 11.74
C VAL A 232 -4.14 3.46 12.27
N ASP A 233 -3.80 2.51 11.41
CA ASP A 233 -3.61 1.13 11.84
C ASP A 233 -2.23 0.93 12.46
N THR A 234 -2.13 1.28 13.74
CA THR A 234 -0.89 1.12 14.51
C THR A 234 -0.46 -0.34 14.65
N GLY A 235 -1.41 -1.28 14.52
CA GLY A 235 -1.15 -2.72 14.52
C GLY A 235 -0.47 -3.20 13.24
N SER A 236 -0.60 -2.44 12.14
CA SER A 236 0.09 -2.63 10.87
C SER A 236 1.22 -1.61 10.64
N GLY A 237 1.72 -1.02 11.70
CA GLY A 237 2.84 -0.07 11.62
C GLY A 237 2.45 1.35 11.22
N GLY A 238 1.17 1.65 11.00
CA GLY A 238 0.69 2.99 10.66
C GLY A 238 1.01 4.02 11.74
N THR A 239 1.21 5.28 11.33
CA THR A 239 1.53 6.39 12.22
C THR A 239 0.81 7.67 11.80
N GLN A 240 0.49 8.52 12.75
CA GLN A 240 -0.14 9.81 12.45
C GLN A 240 0.85 10.76 11.75
N ALA A 241 2.12 10.71 12.10
CA ALA A 241 3.16 11.48 11.41
C ALA A 241 3.30 11.04 9.94
N GLY A 242 3.23 9.73 9.67
CA GLY A 242 3.21 9.19 8.32
C GLY A 242 1.98 9.64 7.53
N PHE A 243 0.80 9.70 8.16
CA PHE A 243 -0.40 10.26 7.53
C PHE A 243 -0.19 11.70 7.05
N ILE A 244 0.38 12.57 7.91
CA ILE A 244 0.73 13.93 7.51
C ILE A 244 1.68 13.92 6.31
N ALA A 245 2.70 13.06 6.31
CA ALA A 245 3.65 12.96 5.22
C ALA A 245 3.00 12.46 3.92
N ALA A 246 2.12 11.46 4.00
CA ALA A 246 1.42 10.90 2.84
C ALA A 246 0.45 11.92 2.21
N ILE A 247 -0.36 12.62 3.02
CA ILE A 247 -1.25 13.66 2.51
C ILE A 247 -0.45 14.86 1.97
N ALA A 248 0.65 15.25 2.61
CA ALA A 248 1.53 16.30 2.08
C ALA A 248 2.11 15.91 0.70
N LYS A 249 2.46 14.63 0.52
CA LYS A 249 2.90 14.10 -0.78
C LYS A 249 1.76 14.10 -1.81
N ALA A 250 0.54 13.77 -1.39
CA ALA A 250 -0.63 13.85 -2.25
C ALA A 250 -0.92 15.29 -2.72
N VAL A 251 -0.82 16.27 -1.81
CA VAL A 251 -0.94 17.71 -2.14
C VAL A 251 0.17 18.18 -3.09
N GLU A 252 1.42 17.70 -2.90
CA GLU A 252 2.54 18.01 -3.80
C GLU A 252 2.31 17.51 -5.24
N ILE A 253 1.67 16.34 -5.38
CA ILE A 253 1.36 15.72 -6.69
C ILE A 253 0.15 16.41 -7.33
N ALA A 254 -0.88 16.71 -6.54
CA ALA A 254 -2.13 17.24 -7.03
C ALA A 254 -2.00 18.72 -7.44
N GLY A 255 -2.54 19.04 -8.61
CA GLY A 255 -2.76 20.42 -9.07
C GLY A 255 -4.24 20.82 -8.89
N PRO A 256 -4.59 22.06 -9.24
CA PRO A 256 -5.94 22.60 -9.04
C PRO A 256 -7.04 21.88 -9.84
N ASN A 257 -6.65 21.13 -10.88
CA ASN A 257 -7.58 20.35 -11.72
C ASN A 257 -7.54 18.85 -11.41
N THR A 258 -6.63 18.40 -10.56
CA THR A 258 -6.47 16.98 -10.23
C THR A 258 -7.73 16.45 -9.56
N LYS A 259 -8.26 15.37 -10.12
CA LYS A 259 -9.35 14.61 -9.50
C LYS A 259 -8.76 13.59 -8.54
N VAL A 260 -9.23 13.60 -7.30
CA VAL A 260 -8.70 12.75 -6.25
C VAL A 260 -9.72 11.66 -5.91
N ILE A 261 -9.33 10.40 -6.08
CA ILE A 261 -10.08 9.23 -5.63
C ILE A 261 -9.57 8.90 -4.22
N PRO A 262 -10.34 9.20 -3.15
CA PRO A 262 -9.96 8.83 -1.79
C PRO A 262 -10.17 7.33 -1.59
N GLY A 263 -9.54 6.72 -0.58
CA GLY A 263 -9.83 5.34 -0.23
C GLY A 263 -11.30 5.13 0.13
N HIS A 264 -11.91 6.09 0.82
CA HIS A 264 -13.35 6.12 1.13
C HIS A 264 -13.96 7.51 0.96
N GLY A 265 -15.22 7.52 0.54
CA GLY A 265 -15.98 8.76 0.37
C GLY A 265 -16.13 9.18 -1.09
N GLU A 266 -16.67 10.37 -1.30
CA GLU A 266 -16.93 10.93 -2.63
C GLU A 266 -15.64 11.40 -3.30
N LEU A 267 -15.68 11.61 -4.62
CA LEU A 267 -14.59 12.21 -5.39
C LEU A 267 -14.15 13.54 -4.74
N ALA A 268 -12.87 13.76 -4.68
CA ALA A 268 -12.24 14.89 -3.99
C ALA A 268 -11.37 15.73 -4.94
N THR A 269 -10.86 16.82 -4.41
CA THR A 269 -10.00 17.80 -5.08
C THR A 269 -8.70 18.01 -4.30
N GLU A 270 -7.74 18.73 -4.87
CA GLU A 270 -6.55 19.18 -4.16
C GLU A 270 -6.90 20.04 -2.93
N ALA A 271 -7.91 20.91 -3.02
CA ALA A 271 -8.37 21.72 -1.89
C ALA A 271 -8.91 20.87 -0.73
N ASP A 272 -9.51 19.71 -1.01
CA ASP A 272 -9.94 18.77 0.03
C ASP A 272 -8.74 18.09 0.69
N LEU A 273 -7.70 17.73 -0.08
CA LEU A 273 -6.43 17.21 0.47
C LEU A 273 -5.74 18.25 1.36
N GLN A 274 -5.68 19.51 0.92
CA GLN A 274 -5.09 20.60 1.70
C GLN A 274 -5.83 20.80 3.03
N ALA A 275 -7.17 20.81 3.00
CA ALA A 275 -7.98 20.94 4.22
C ALA A 275 -7.77 19.75 5.19
N ALA A 276 -7.60 18.53 4.67
CA ALA A 276 -7.25 17.38 5.48
C ALA A 276 -5.84 17.51 6.07
N LEU A 277 -4.85 17.93 5.28
CA LEU A 277 -3.48 18.18 5.75
C LEU A 277 -3.45 19.20 6.89
N ASP A 278 -4.20 20.29 6.76
CA ASP A 278 -4.31 21.34 7.77
C ASP A 278 -4.96 20.79 9.05
N MET A 279 -6.02 19.99 8.91
CA MET A 279 -6.64 19.30 10.04
C MET A 279 -5.66 18.37 10.76
N HIS A 280 -4.93 17.53 10.04
CA HIS A 280 -3.99 16.58 10.64
C HIS A 280 -2.84 17.27 11.36
N ARG A 281 -2.27 18.33 10.77
CA ARG A 281 -1.23 19.15 11.39
C ARG A 281 -1.75 19.89 12.62
N GLY A 282 -2.93 20.50 12.52
CA GLY A 282 -3.57 21.20 13.61
C GLY A 282 -3.95 20.26 14.76
N ALA A 283 -4.48 19.08 14.46
CA ALA A 283 -4.79 18.05 15.45
C ALA A 283 -3.53 17.61 16.22
N ARG A 284 -2.43 17.34 15.50
CA ARG A 284 -1.15 17.00 16.14
C ARG A 284 -0.66 18.11 17.05
N ALA A 285 -0.66 19.35 16.59
CA ALA A 285 -0.20 20.50 17.38
C ALA A 285 -1.07 20.73 18.64
N ALA A 286 -2.40 20.57 18.52
CA ALA A 286 -3.31 20.72 19.65
C ALA A 286 -3.09 19.65 20.73
N VAL A 287 -2.87 18.40 20.33
CA VAL A 287 -2.58 17.31 21.27
C VAL A 287 -1.18 17.44 21.86
N ASP A 288 -0.16 17.83 21.06
CA ASP A 288 1.21 18.04 21.52
C ASP A 288 1.29 19.11 22.61
N ALA A 289 0.53 20.19 22.47
CA ALA A 289 0.42 21.23 23.51
C ALA A 289 -0.08 20.67 24.85
N LEU A 290 -1.04 19.73 24.82
CA LEU A 290 -1.55 19.08 26.05
C LEU A 290 -0.53 18.10 26.63
N VAL A 291 0.16 17.34 25.80
CA VAL A 291 1.26 16.44 26.21
C VAL A 291 2.39 17.23 26.87
N THR A 292 2.77 18.37 26.27
CA THR A 292 3.81 19.28 26.80
C THR A 292 3.42 19.88 28.15
N GLN A 293 2.12 20.13 28.38
CA GLN A 293 1.58 20.57 29.68
C GLN A 293 1.52 19.45 30.72
N GLY A 294 1.91 18.24 30.38
CA GLY A 294 1.88 17.09 31.28
C GLY A 294 0.49 16.49 31.49
N LYS A 295 -0.49 16.81 30.62
CA LYS A 295 -1.84 16.24 30.69
C LYS A 295 -1.83 14.73 30.49
N THR A 296 -2.68 14.02 31.24
CA THR A 296 -2.91 12.59 31.01
C THR A 296 -3.72 12.41 29.71
N LEU A 297 -3.82 11.17 29.23
CA LEU A 297 -4.65 10.84 28.07
C LEU A 297 -6.12 11.22 28.32
N GLU A 298 -6.66 10.90 29.50
CA GLU A 298 -8.03 11.20 29.89
C GLU A 298 -8.27 12.73 29.89
N GLU A 299 -7.35 13.51 30.43
CA GLU A 299 -7.43 14.96 30.42
C GLU A 299 -7.32 15.53 28.99
N ALA A 300 -6.47 14.95 28.14
CA ALA A 300 -6.31 15.38 26.76
C ALA A 300 -7.59 15.11 25.94
N VAL A 301 -8.20 13.95 26.09
CA VAL A 301 -9.48 13.60 25.46
C VAL A 301 -10.60 14.50 25.99
N ALA A 302 -10.67 14.73 27.31
CA ALA A 302 -11.69 15.59 27.93
C ALA A 302 -11.60 17.06 27.50
N ALA A 303 -10.40 17.53 27.12
CA ALA A 303 -10.18 18.89 26.61
C ALA A 303 -10.78 19.14 25.22
N LYS A 304 -11.21 18.09 24.51
CA LYS A 304 -11.81 18.15 23.15
C LYS A 304 -11.00 18.99 22.16
N PRO A 305 -9.69 18.75 22.01
CA PRO A 305 -8.79 19.60 21.21
C PRO A 305 -9.15 19.64 19.72
N LEU A 306 -9.96 18.70 19.23
CA LEU A 306 -10.35 18.60 17.82
C LEU A 306 -11.74 19.18 17.52
N ALA A 307 -12.43 19.78 18.49
CA ALA A 307 -13.81 20.25 18.33
C ALA A 307 -14.04 21.17 17.13
N GLN A 308 -13.05 22.03 16.79
CA GLN A 308 -13.13 22.94 15.65
C GLN A 308 -13.23 22.24 14.27
N TRP A 309 -12.78 21.00 14.16
CA TRP A 309 -12.80 20.22 12.92
C TRP A 309 -14.00 19.25 12.83
N ASN A 310 -14.72 19.04 13.94
CA ASN A 310 -15.80 18.04 14.03
C ASN A 310 -16.93 18.31 13.03
N ALA A 311 -17.22 19.59 12.73
CA ALA A 311 -18.28 19.95 11.77
C ALA A 311 -18.02 19.34 10.36
N ARG A 312 -16.77 19.17 9.97
CA ARG A 312 -16.41 18.59 8.68
C ARG A 312 -16.01 17.11 8.78
N PHE A 313 -15.22 16.73 9.79
CA PHE A 313 -14.54 15.44 9.84
C PHE A 313 -15.20 14.40 10.75
N LEU A 314 -16.21 14.79 11.55
CA LEU A 314 -16.97 13.89 12.41
C LEU A 314 -18.41 13.77 11.92
N GLY A 315 -18.63 12.89 10.92
CA GLY A 315 -19.96 12.61 10.40
C GLY A 315 -20.78 11.70 11.32
N PRO A 316 -22.10 11.62 11.12
CA PRO A 316 -22.95 10.66 11.82
C PRO A 316 -22.48 9.23 11.64
N GLY A 317 -22.32 8.47 12.73
CA GLY A 317 -21.83 7.08 12.67
C GLY A 317 -20.37 6.96 12.24
N ALA A 318 -19.54 7.98 12.50
CA ALA A 318 -18.13 7.99 12.15
C ALA A 318 -17.42 6.74 12.69
N PHE A 319 -16.67 6.07 11.81
CA PHE A 319 -15.87 4.90 12.15
C PHE A 319 -14.75 5.23 13.15
N ILE A 320 -14.16 6.42 13.02
CA ILE A 320 -13.18 6.98 13.95
C ILE A 320 -13.77 8.27 14.52
N THR A 321 -13.84 8.33 15.85
CA THR A 321 -14.25 9.53 16.58
C THR A 321 -13.08 10.48 16.79
N ASP A 322 -13.36 11.75 17.10
CA ASP A 322 -12.34 12.73 17.52
C ASP A 322 -11.53 12.21 18.73
N ASP A 323 -12.19 11.61 19.73
CA ASP A 323 -11.55 11.04 20.92
C ASP A 323 -10.59 9.89 20.58
N ALA A 324 -11.00 9.01 19.67
CA ALA A 324 -10.15 7.92 19.19
C ALA A 324 -8.94 8.48 18.45
N TYR A 325 -9.11 9.53 17.64
CA TYR A 325 -8.00 10.14 16.93
C TYR A 325 -7.04 10.91 17.86
N VAL A 326 -7.56 11.62 18.87
CA VAL A 326 -6.75 12.22 19.97
C VAL A 326 -5.91 11.14 20.65
N THR A 327 -6.50 9.98 20.94
CA THR A 327 -5.82 8.86 21.60
C THR A 327 -4.63 8.35 20.77
N VAL A 328 -4.81 8.20 19.46
CA VAL A 328 -3.72 7.79 18.54
C VAL A 328 -2.58 8.80 18.57
N ILE A 329 -2.88 10.09 18.42
CA ILE A 329 -1.87 11.16 18.40
C ILE A 329 -1.13 11.22 19.74
N TYR A 330 -1.89 11.19 20.85
CA TYR A 330 -1.31 11.25 22.20
C TYR A 330 -0.34 10.10 22.45
N ASN A 331 -0.75 8.87 22.13
CA ASN A 331 0.08 7.69 22.33
C ASN A 331 1.33 7.69 21.43
N GLU A 332 1.26 8.26 20.23
CA GLU A 332 2.42 8.41 19.36
C GLU A 332 3.42 9.43 19.93
N LEU A 333 2.94 10.57 20.47
CA LEU A 333 3.77 11.61 21.05
C LEU A 333 4.44 11.21 22.37
N LYS A 334 3.92 10.19 23.06
CA LYS A 334 4.44 9.70 24.34
C LYS A 334 5.46 8.55 24.19
N LYS A 335 5.66 8.03 22.97
CA LYS A 335 6.70 7.03 22.68
C LYS A 335 8.08 7.65 22.65
#